data_d7a43db3f246aa98387575d409729ce6
#
_entry.id   d7a43db3f246aa98387575d409729ce6
#
_cell.length_a   1.000
_cell.length_b   1.000
_cell.length_c   1.000
_cell.angle_alpha   90.00
_cell.angle_beta   90.00
_cell.angle_gamma   90.00
#
_symmetry.space_group_name_H-M   'P 1'
#
loop_
_entity.id
_entity.type
_entity.pdbx_description
1 polymer ?
#
loop_
_entity_poly.entity_id
_entity_poly.type
_entity_poly.pdbx_seq_one_letter_code
_entity_poly.pdbx_strand_id
1 'polypeptide(L)'
;MKERTSSTVLLEKQLQTMIEQNMETFFGIRFLKSEYAITSGRMDSIGIDENNSPVIFEYKRSMSENVINQGLFYLDWLLDHKADFKLLVIEKLGMEVADQT
;
A
#
# COMPACT_ATOMS: atom_id res chain seq x y z
N MET A 1 -11.58 -27.50 4.57
CA MET A 1 -11.19 -26.68 5.08
C MET A 1 -11.96 -25.67 5.36
N LYS A 2 -11.53 -24.86 5.77
CA LYS A 2 -12.20 -23.89 6.07
C LYS A 2 -11.67 -22.74 5.49
N GLU A 3 -12.41 -22.03 4.84
CA GLU A 3 -11.93 -20.81 4.37
C GLU A 3 -11.73 -19.89 5.53
N ARG A 4 -11.20 -18.72 5.27
CA ARG A 4 -10.95 -17.73 6.30
C ARG A 4 -12.24 -17.36 6.98
N THR A 5 -12.21 -17.31 8.30
CA THR A 5 -13.38 -16.94 9.06
C THR A 5 -13.56 -15.42 9.05
N SER A 6 -14.74 -14.97 9.46
CA SER A 6 -14.99 -13.55 9.62
C SER A 6 -14.02 -12.91 10.60
N SER A 7 -13.65 -13.63 11.66
CA SER A 7 -12.68 -13.14 12.63
C SER A 7 -11.33 -12.84 12.00
N THR A 8 -10.88 -13.71 11.11
CA THR A 8 -9.59 -13.53 10.44
C THR A 8 -9.63 -12.30 9.53
N VAL A 9 -10.70 -12.16 8.75
CA VAL A 9 -10.87 -11.01 7.87
C VAL A 9 -10.91 -9.73 8.69
N LEU A 10 -11.64 -9.76 9.81
CA LEU A 10 -11.77 -8.60 10.67
C LEU A 10 -10.42 -8.18 11.26
N LEU A 11 -9.62 -9.16 11.68
CA LEU A 11 -8.30 -8.86 12.24
C LEU A 11 -7.38 -8.22 11.20
N GLU A 12 -7.42 -8.70 9.96
CA GLU A 12 -6.62 -8.10 8.90
C GLU A 12 -7.06 -6.66 8.64
N LYS A 13 -8.37 -6.41 8.66
CA LYS A 13 -8.88 -5.05 8.48
C LYS A 13 -8.52 -4.14 9.63
N GLN A 14 -8.56 -4.65 10.85
CA GLN A 14 -8.18 -3.86 12.02
C GLN A 14 -6.70 -3.51 11.96
N LEU A 15 -5.86 -4.45 11.54
CA LEU A 15 -4.43 -4.19 11.38
C LEU A 15 -4.20 -3.14 10.31
N GLN A 16 -4.89 -3.25 9.17
CA GLN A 16 -4.77 -2.28 8.10
C GLN A 16 -5.14 -0.88 8.58
N THR A 17 -6.26 -0.76 9.29
CA THR A 17 -6.70 0.54 9.80
C THR A 17 -5.66 1.13 10.75
N MET A 18 -5.14 0.32 11.66
CA MET A 18 -4.15 0.78 12.62
C MET A 18 -2.88 1.24 11.93
N ILE A 19 -2.40 0.46 10.97
CA ILE A 19 -1.18 0.81 10.22
C ILE A 19 -1.39 2.09 9.43
N GLU A 20 -2.53 2.21 8.74
CA GLU A 20 -2.79 3.39 7.91
C GLU A 20 -2.90 4.66 8.75
N GLN A 21 -3.45 4.56 9.96
CA GLN A 21 -3.59 5.71 10.84
C GLN A 21 -2.28 6.10 11.51
N ASN A 22 -1.31 5.20 11.57
CA ASN A 22 -0.06 5.42 12.30
C ASN A 22 1.17 5.17 11.43
N MET A 23 1.00 5.21 10.11
CA MET A 23 2.04 4.80 9.17
C MET A 23 3.29 5.64 9.32
N GLU A 24 3.12 6.94 9.49
CA GLU A 24 4.26 7.83 9.63
C GLU A 24 4.96 7.63 10.97
N THR A 25 4.18 7.46 12.05
CA THR A 25 4.74 7.25 13.38
C THR A 25 5.49 5.93 13.46
N PHE A 26 4.92 4.86 12.91
CA PHE A 26 5.53 3.52 13.01
C PHE A 26 6.68 3.32 12.04
N PHE A 27 6.57 3.86 10.83
CA PHE A 27 7.49 3.49 9.75
C PHE A 27 8.14 4.67 9.05
N GLY A 28 7.77 5.90 9.38
CA GLY A 28 8.26 7.06 8.66
C GLY A 28 7.73 7.14 7.24
N ILE A 29 6.59 6.49 7.00
CA ILE A 29 5.97 6.42 5.67
C ILE A 29 4.70 7.26 5.69
N ARG A 30 4.53 8.15 4.74
CA ARG A 30 3.30 8.93 4.65
C ARG A 30 2.26 8.17 3.84
N PHE A 31 1.08 8.04 4.39
CA PHE A 31 -0.01 7.29 3.78
C PHE A 31 -0.56 8.00 2.55
N LEU A 32 -0.83 7.26 1.48
CA LEU A 32 -1.39 7.82 0.25
C LEU A 32 -2.78 7.30 -0.07
N LYS A 33 -2.96 5.98 -0.08
CA LYS A 33 -4.23 5.43 -0.53
C LYS A 33 -4.47 4.05 0.07
N SER A 34 -5.72 3.80 0.43
CA SER A 34 -6.17 2.48 0.88
C SER A 34 -6.82 1.76 -0.28
N GLU A 35 -6.50 0.48 -0.44
CA GLU A 35 -7.14 -0.40 -1.40
C GLU A 35 -7.14 0.17 -2.82
N TYR A 36 -5.93 0.41 -3.32
CA TYR A 36 -5.74 0.98 -4.64
C TYR A 36 -5.86 -0.11 -5.71
N ALA A 37 -6.89 0.00 -6.55
CA ALA A 37 -7.16 -1.01 -7.57
C ALA A 37 -6.44 -0.69 -8.87
N ILE A 38 -5.84 -1.72 -9.46
CA ILE A 38 -5.30 -1.65 -10.81
C ILE A 38 -5.94 -2.77 -11.61
N THR A 39 -5.66 -2.83 -12.89
CA THR A 39 -6.28 -3.83 -13.77
C THR A 39 -6.08 -5.25 -13.25
N SER A 40 -4.90 -5.56 -12.73
CA SER A 40 -4.54 -6.92 -12.36
C SER A 40 -4.68 -7.22 -10.88
N GLY A 41 -5.23 -6.32 -10.09
CA GLY A 41 -5.38 -6.59 -8.66
C GLY A 41 -5.60 -5.34 -7.85
N ARG A 42 -5.30 -5.44 -6.54
CA ARG A 42 -5.52 -4.33 -5.64
C ARG A 42 -4.46 -4.35 -4.56
N MET A 43 -3.85 -3.20 -4.34
CA MET A 43 -2.86 -3.02 -3.28
C MET A 43 -3.58 -2.62 -2.01
N ASP A 44 -3.24 -3.25 -0.87
CA ASP A 44 -3.95 -2.99 0.37
C ASP A 44 -3.72 -1.56 0.86
N SER A 45 -2.47 -1.14 0.96
CA SER A 45 -2.13 0.24 1.34
C SER A 45 -0.91 0.69 0.58
N ILE A 46 -0.88 1.96 0.20
CA ILE A 46 0.26 2.57 -0.47
C ILE A 46 0.69 3.78 0.31
N GLY A 47 1.99 3.94 0.47
CA GLY A 47 2.57 5.12 1.08
C GLY A 47 3.78 5.60 0.30
N ILE A 48 4.41 6.63 0.83
CA ILE A 48 5.62 7.21 0.23
C ILE A 48 6.66 7.38 1.34
N ASP A 49 7.89 6.95 1.08
CA ASP A 49 8.94 7.05 2.08
C ASP A 49 9.68 8.38 2.00
N GLU A 50 10.69 8.55 2.83
CA GLU A 50 11.42 9.81 2.91
C GLU A 50 12.22 10.10 1.64
N ASN A 51 12.46 9.09 0.83
CA ASN A 51 13.15 9.26 -0.45
C ASN A 51 12.19 9.47 -1.59
N ASN A 52 10.90 9.66 -1.28
CA ASN A 52 9.83 9.87 -2.25
C ASN A 52 9.59 8.65 -3.13
N SER A 53 9.85 7.47 -2.59
CA SER A 53 9.64 6.21 -3.27
C SER A 53 8.36 5.54 -2.77
N PRO A 54 7.66 4.80 -3.64
CA PRO A 54 6.44 4.11 -3.21
C PRO A 54 6.74 2.95 -2.27
N VAL A 55 5.85 2.78 -1.30
CA VAL A 55 5.91 1.66 -0.36
C VAL A 55 4.55 1.00 -0.35
N ILE A 56 4.53 -0.32 -0.48
CA ILE A 56 3.28 -1.09 -0.53
C ILE A 56 3.19 -1.95 0.72
N PHE A 57 2.00 -1.93 1.33
CA PHE A 57 1.70 -2.76 2.49
C PHE A 57 0.65 -3.79 2.11
N GLU A 58 0.92 -5.06 2.43
CA GLU A 58 -0.01 -6.17 2.24
C GLU A 58 -0.23 -6.83 3.59
N TYR A 59 -1.49 -7.03 3.95
CA TYR A 59 -1.83 -7.54 5.28
C TYR A 59 -2.29 -8.99 5.19
N LYS A 60 -1.41 -9.92 5.56
CA LYS A 60 -1.70 -11.35 5.53
C LYS A 60 -1.31 -11.95 6.87
N ARG A 61 -2.10 -12.92 7.32
CA ARG A 61 -1.77 -13.58 8.58
C ARG A 61 -0.53 -14.44 8.46
N SER A 62 -0.31 -15.00 7.29
CA SER A 62 0.89 -15.81 7.08
C SER A 62 1.62 -15.35 5.84
N MET A 63 2.94 -15.39 5.91
CA MET A 63 3.78 -15.03 4.79
C MET A 63 3.84 -16.21 3.81
N SER A 64 3.76 -15.92 2.53
CA SER A 64 3.89 -16.93 1.51
C SER A 64 4.63 -16.34 0.33
N GLU A 65 5.14 -17.23 -0.53
CA GLU A 65 5.81 -16.80 -1.74
C GLU A 65 4.88 -15.98 -2.62
N ASN A 66 3.59 -16.34 -2.65
CA ASN A 66 2.62 -15.60 -3.45
C ASN A 66 2.46 -14.17 -2.98
N VAL A 67 2.49 -13.94 -1.66
CA VAL A 67 2.38 -12.59 -1.12
C VAL A 67 3.59 -11.76 -1.54
N ILE A 68 4.76 -12.34 -1.47
CA ILE A 68 6.00 -11.66 -1.86
C ILE A 68 5.97 -11.32 -3.34
N ASN A 69 5.61 -12.30 -4.17
CA ASN A 69 5.57 -12.09 -5.62
C ASN A 69 4.52 -11.06 -6.00
N GLN A 70 3.39 -11.05 -5.30
CA GLN A 70 2.34 -10.06 -5.53
C GLN A 70 2.86 -8.65 -5.20
N GLY A 71 3.56 -8.51 -4.08
CA GLY A 71 4.13 -7.22 -3.69
C GLY A 71 5.12 -6.72 -4.71
N LEU A 72 5.99 -7.61 -5.20
CA LEU A 72 6.98 -7.24 -6.21
C LEU A 72 6.30 -6.84 -7.53
N PHE A 73 5.24 -7.54 -7.90
CA PHE A 73 4.49 -7.19 -9.10
C PHE A 73 3.87 -5.80 -8.98
N TYR A 74 3.28 -5.49 -7.83
CA TYR A 74 2.66 -4.18 -7.61
C TYR A 74 3.71 -3.07 -7.61
N LEU A 75 4.86 -3.32 -6.99
CA LEU A 75 5.92 -2.32 -6.97
C LEU A 75 6.41 -2.05 -8.38
N ASP A 76 6.61 -3.10 -9.15
CA ASP A 76 7.04 -2.98 -10.55
C ASP A 76 6.02 -2.19 -11.35
N TRP A 77 4.72 -2.46 -11.14
CA TRP A 77 3.67 -1.73 -11.81
C TRP A 77 3.75 -0.23 -11.50
N LEU A 78 3.94 0.12 -10.23
CA LEU A 78 4.04 1.53 -9.86
C LEU A 78 5.25 2.20 -10.48
N LEU A 79 6.37 1.49 -10.57
CA LEU A 79 7.58 2.04 -11.18
C LEU A 79 7.39 2.27 -12.68
N ASP A 80 6.55 1.46 -13.32
CA ASP A 80 6.22 1.63 -14.72
C ASP A 80 5.10 2.64 -14.95
N HIS A 81 4.39 3.03 -13.89
CA HIS A 81 3.25 3.94 -13.99
C HIS A 81 3.48 5.12 -13.07
N LYS A 82 4.59 5.81 -13.27
CA LYS A 82 4.99 6.91 -12.40
C LYS A 82 3.98 8.04 -12.37
N ALA A 83 3.28 8.27 -13.49
CA ALA A 83 2.27 9.32 -13.55
C ALA A 83 1.10 8.99 -12.62
N ASP A 84 0.73 7.71 -12.52
CA ASP A 84 -0.34 7.30 -11.62
C ASP A 84 0.07 7.48 -10.17
N PHE A 85 1.32 7.14 -9.84
CA PHE A 85 1.81 7.32 -8.49
C PHE A 85 1.88 8.80 -8.14
N LYS A 86 2.36 9.62 -9.08
CA LYS A 86 2.42 11.07 -8.85
C LYS A 86 1.04 11.65 -8.61
N LEU A 87 0.03 11.14 -9.31
CA LEU A 87 -1.34 11.59 -9.12
C LEU A 87 -1.83 11.27 -7.71
N LEU A 88 -1.50 10.08 -7.20
CA LEU A 88 -1.83 9.73 -5.81
C LEU A 88 -1.18 10.71 -4.84
N VAL A 89 0.08 11.05 -5.08
CA VAL A 89 0.80 11.99 -4.21
C VAL A 89 0.14 13.36 -4.25
N ILE A 90 -0.24 13.83 -5.44
CA ILE A 90 -0.92 15.11 -5.59
C ILE A 90 -2.21 15.12 -4.78
N GLU A 91 -3.01 14.06 -4.91
CA GLU A 91 -4.32 13.99 -4.26
C GLU A 91 -4.21 13.99 -2.76
N LYS A 92 -3.17 13.36 -2.23
CA LYS A 92 -3.05 13.22 -0.78
C LYS A 92 -2.15 14.25 -0.15
N LEU A 93 -1.03 14.61 -0.80
CA LEU A 93 0.00 15.44 -0.20
C LEU A 93 0.24 16.75 -0.94
N GLY A 94 -0.32 16.92 -2.13
CA GLY A 94 -0.21 18.16 -2.88
C GLY A 94 0.87 18.17 -3.94
N MET A 95 0.83 19.19 -4.78
CA MET A 95 1.72 19.30 -5.93
C MET A 95 3.18 19.46 -5.54
N GLU A 96 3.44 20.17 -4.46
CA GLU A 96 4.81 20.43 -4.05
C GLU A 96 5.57 19.15 -3.75
N VAL A 97 4.93 18.24 -3.01
CA VAL A 97 5.54 16.95 -2.71
C VAL A 97 5.62 16.11 -3.98
N ALA A 98 4.58 16.14 -4.81
CA ALA A 98 4.55 15.36 -6.04
C ALA A 98 5.68 15.74 -6.99
N ASP A 99 6.05 17.00 -7.04
CA ASP A 99 7.11 17.47 -7.91
C ASP A 99 8.48 16.93 -7.52
N GLN A 100 8.60 16.37 -6.31
CA GLN A 100 9.84 15.79 -5.83
C GLN A 100 9.91 14.28 -6.08
N THR A 101 8.87 13.67 -6.60
CA THR A 101 8.86 12.22 -6.82
C THR A 101 9.28 11.83 -8.21
#